data_615e7ea493f938420bc0756887823c47
#
_entry.id   615e7ea493f938420bc0756887823c47
#
_cell.length_a   1.000
_cell.length_b   1.000
_cell.length_c   1.000
_cell.angle_alpha   90.00
_cell.angle_beta   90.00
_cell.angle_gamma   90.00
#
_symmetry.space_group_name_H-M   'P 1'
#
loop_
_entity.id
_entity.type
_entity.pdbx_description
1 polymer ?
#
loop_
_entity_poly.entity_id
_entity_poly.type
_entity_poly.pdbx_seq_one_letter_code
_entity_poly.pdbx_strand_id
1 'polypeptide(L)'
;AVEEMKHAATDAAKVAIGERGDAMTHAWLITGPPGSGRSTLALAFAASLICPNGGCGECVDCRNVAAGIHPDVEHIVPEGINYKVEATRNLIERASLLPTRSPWHVIVVEDVDRFRIDAASTLLKSLEEPPPATVWLLCAPTVDDVFPTIRSRCRHVALTSPTFAAISQQLTARFGIDPAMAAWATRAAQGHIGRARALAT
;
A
#
# COMPACT_ATOMS: atom_id res chain seq x y z
N ALA A 1 -4.54 -3.57 -12.60
CA ALA A 1 -4.08 -3.11 -11.28
C ALA A 1 -3.82 -4.29 -10.33
N VAL A 2 -4.87 -4.92 -9.77
CA VAL A 2 -4.70 -6.01 -8.78
C VAL A 2 -3.97 -7.22 -9.38
N GLU A 3 -4.32 -7.66 -10.59
CA GLU A 3 -3.65 -8.77 -11.28
C GLU A 3 -2.17 -8.48 -11.59
N GLU A 4 -1.86 -7.25 -11.90
CA GLU A 4 -0.49 -6.80 -12.12
C GLU A 4 0.36 -6.90 -10.85
N MET A 5 -0.18 -6.49 -9.71
CA MET A 5 0.50 -6.63 -8.42
C MET A 5 0.60 -8.08 -7.94
N LYS A 6 -0.39 -8.92 -8.24
CA LYS A 6 -0.28 -10.38 -8.00
C LYS A 6 0.86 -11.01 -8.81
N HIS A 7 0.97 -10.64 -10.08
CA HIS A 7 2.07 -11.11 -10.93
C HIS A 7 3.43 -10.64 -10.39
N ALA A 8 3.54 -9.37 -9.98
CA ALA A 8 4.74 -8.85 -9.35
C ALA A 8 5.08 -9.57 -8.04
N ALA A 9 4.10 -9.91 -7.21
CA ALA A 9 4.33 -10.68 -5.99
C ALA A 9 4.86 -12.10 -6.28
N THR A 10 4.35 -12.75 -7.33
CA THR A 10 4.86 -14.06 -7.77
C THR A 10 6.31 -13.95 -8.26
N ASP A 11 6.64 -12.90 -9.00
CA ASP A 11 8.01 -12.65 -9.45
C ASP A 11 8.94 -12.26 -8.31
N ALA A 12 8.46 -11.52 -7.31
CA ALA A 12 9.23 -11.17 -6.12
C ALA A 12 9.69 -12.43 -5.36
N ALA A 13 8.85 -13.47 -5.29
CA ALA A 13 9.20 -14.74 -4.68
C ALA A 13 10.35 -15.43 -5.45
N LYS A 14 10.37 -15.37 -6.78
CA LYS A 14 11.48 -15.88 -7.61
C LYS A 14 12.76 -15.08 -7.40
N VAL A 15 12.67 -13.75 -7.40
CA VAL A 15 13.81 -12.86 -7.17
C VAL A 15 14.43 -13.12 -5.78
N ALA A 16 13.61 -13.36 -4.76
CA ALA A 16 14.09 -13.65 -3.41
C ALA A 16 14.94 -14.94 -3.32
N ILE A 17 14.76 -15.89 -4.23
CA ILE A 17 15.57 -17.12 -4.33
C ILE A 17 16.65 -17.05 -5.41
N GLY A 18 16.92 -15.87 -5.98
CA GLY A 18 17.98 -15.63 -6.96
C GLY A 18 17.60 -15.91 -8.41
N GLU A 19 16.31 -16.14 -8.72
CA GLU A 19 15.82 -16.29 -10.09
C GLU A 19 15.53 -14.91 -10.72
N ARG A 20 15.40 -14.88 -12.07
CA ARG A 20 15.02 -13.66 -12.78
C ARG A 20 13.52 -13.41 -12.69
N GLY A 21 13.11 -12.19 -12.36
CA GLY A 21 11.72 -11.73 -12.40
C GLY A 21 11.63 -10.41 -13.18
N ASP A 22 10.65 -10.31 -14.08
CA ASP A 22 10.50 -9.14 -14.97
C ASP A 22 9.40 -8.17 -14.52
N ALA A 23 8.49 -8.61 -13.64
CA ALA A 23 7.35 -7.81 -13.20
C ALA A 23 7.58 -7.06 -11.89
N MET A 24 8.53 -7.51 -11.06
CA MET A 24 8.82 -6.84 -9.79
C MET A 24 9.65 -5.58 -10.00
N THR A 25 9.26 -4.50 -9.34
CA THR A 25 10.01 -3.25 -9.25
C THR A 25 10.05 -2.78 -7.80
N HIS A 26 11.08 -1.99 -7.48
CA HIS A 26 11.31 -1.48 -6.12
C HIS A 26 10.38 -0.33 -5.71
N ALA A 27 9.67 0.32 -6.65
CA ALA A 27 8.78 1.45 -6.35
C ALA A 27 7.46 1.38 -7.10
N TRP A 28 6.37 1.50 -6.36
CA TRP A 28 5.00 1.50 -6.87
C TRP A 28 4.27 2.75 -6.43
N LEU A 29 3.51 3.35 -7.34
CA LEU A 29 2.59 4.45 -7.05
C LEU A 29 1.15 3.96 -7.21
N ILE A 30 0.46 3.80 -6.10
CA ILE A 30 -0.93 3.31 -6.05
C ILE A 30 -1.83 4.52 -5.91
N THR A 31 -2.62 4.82 -6.95
CA THR A 31 -3.54 5.95 -6.92
C THR A 31 -4.99 5.51 -6.94
N GLY A 32 -5.87 6.39 -6.48
CA GLY A 32 -7.31 6.19 -6.50
C GLY A 32 -8.01 7.14 -5.53
N PRO A 33 -9.30 7.42 -5.72
CA PRO A 33 -10.04 8.33 -4.85
C PRO A 33 -10.12 7.82 -3.40
N PRO A 34 -10.41 8.70 -2.44
CA PRO A 34 -10.63 8.31 -1.06
C PRO A 34 -11.65 7.15 -0.95
N GLY A 35 -11.30 6.11 -0.21
CA GLY A 35 -12.14 4.91 -0.08
C GLY A 35 -11.99 3.86 -1.19
N SER A 36 -11.14 4.06 -2.19
CA SER A 36 -10.86 3.07 -3.25
C SER A 36 -10.09 1.83 -2.76
N GLY A 37 -9.52 1.87 -1.55
CA GLY A 37 -8.77 0.77 -0.96
C GLY A 37 -7.27 0.79 -1.25
N ARG A 38 -6.68 1.96 -1.54
CA ARG A 38 -5.22 2.12 -1.78
C ARG A 38 -4.38 1.49 -0.69
N SER A 39 -4.57 1.93 0.56
CA SER A 39 -3.85 1.41 1.73
C SER A 39 -4.06 -0.09 1.91
N THR A 40 -5.30 -0.56 1.70
CA THR A 40 -5.62 -1.99 1.78
C THR A 40 -4.87 -2.79 0.72
N LEU A 41 -4.79 -2.28 -0.51
CA LEU A 41 -4.04 -2.94 -1.59
C LEU A 41 -2.53 -2.90 -1.30
N ALA A 42 -2.01 -1.76 -0.85
CA ALA A 42 -0.60 -1.63 -0.48
C ALA A 42 -0.20 -2.62 0.62
N LEU A 43 -0.97 -2.70 1.70
CA LEU A 43 -0.73 -3.65 2.79
C LEU A 43 -0.93 -5.11 2.37
N ALA A 44 -1.91 -5.40 1.50
CA ALA A 44 -2.09 -6.75 0.96
C ALA A 44 -0.90 -7.16 0.06
N PHE A 45 -0.39 -6.23 -0.74
CA PHE A 45 0.82 -6.46 -1.53
C PHE A 45 2.05 -6.62 -0.64
N ALA A 46 2.23 -5.78 0.37
CA ALA A 46 3.27 -5.96 1.38
C ALA A 46 3.20 -7.36 2.01
N ALA A 47 2.01 -7.78 2.44
CA ALA A 47 1.81 -9.13 3.00
C ALA A 47 2.17 -10.23 2.00
N SER A 48 1.92 -10.04 0.70
CA SER A 48 2.29 -11.04 -0.33
C SER A 48 3.79 -11.13 -0.57
N LEU A 49 4.54 -10.04 -0.36
CA LEU A 49 6.01 -10.03 -0.44
C LEU A 49 6.69 -10.66 0.78
N ILE A 50 6.07 -10.53 1.94
CA ILE A 50 6.60 -11.00 3.23
C ILE A 50 6.25 -12.46 3.49
N CYS A 51 5.02 -12.86 3.15
CA CYS A 51 4.48 -14.18 3.46
C CYS A 51 5.04 -15.26 2.54
N PRO A 52 5.61 -16.36 3.04
CA PRO A 52 6.10 -17.47 2.22
C PRO A 52 5.02 -18.10 1.31
N ASN A 53 3.74 -17.96 1.71
CA ASN A 53 2.58 -18.45 0.97
C ASN A 53 1.89 -17.36 0.12
N GLY A 54 2.60 -16.28 -0.25
CA GLY A 54 2.10 -15.25 -1.15
C GLY A 54 0.93 -14.43 -0.58
N GLY A 55 0.89 -14.18 0.74
CA GLY A 55 -0.16 -13.36 1.35
C GLY A 55 -1.39 -14.16 1.76
N CYS A 56 -1.22 -15.31 2.44
CA CYS A 56 -2.31 -16.21 2.82
C CYS A 56 -3.37 -15.58 3.77
N GLY A 57 -3.05 -14.47 4.46
CA GLY A 57 -3.96 -13.79 5.40
C GLY A 57 -4.03 -14.40 6.80
N GLU A 58 -3.53 -15.61 7.02
CA GLU A 58 -3.71 -16.41 8.25
C GLU A 58 -2.44 -16.60 9.06
N CYS A 59 -1.27 -16.57 8.43
CA CYS A 59 0.01 -16.76 9.13
C CYS A 59 0.35 -15.57 10.03
N VAL A 60 1.35 -15.76 10.90
CA VAL A 60 1.80 -14.72 11.84
C VAL A 60 2.22 -13.46 11.10
N ASP A 61 2.98 -13.60 10.00
CA ASP A 61 3.46 -12.44 9.23
C ASP A 61 2.31 -11.66 8.60
N CYS A 62 1.34 -12.33 7.97
CA CYS A 62 0.15 -11.67 7.42
C CYS A 62 -0.66 -10.92 8.50
N ARG A 63 -0.84 -11.53 9.68
CA ARG A 63 -1.53 -10.90 10.81
C ARG A 63 -0.75 -9.70 11.33
N ASN A 64 0.57 -9.79 11.45
CA ASN A 64 1.42 -8.70 11.89
C ASN A 64 1.42 -7.53 10.89
N VAL A 65 1.44 -7.81 9.58
CA VAL A 65 1.29 -6.76 8.55
C VAL A 65 -0.07 -6.08 8.67
N ALA A 66 -1.14 -6.85 8.80
CA ALA A 66 -2.50 -6.30 8.97
C ALA A 66 -2.67 -5.48 10.25
N ALA A 67 -1.94 -5.83 11.32
CA ALA A 67 -1.91 -5.10 12.58
C ALA A 67 -0.93 -3.91 12.59
N GLY A 68 -0.11 -3.73 11.54
CA GLY A 68 0.90 -2.66 11.46
C GLY A 68 2.10 -2.85 12.40
N ILE A 69 2.42 -4.08 12.78
CA ILE A 69 3.49 -4.40 13.75
C ILE A 69 4.56 -5.35 13.19
N HIS A 70 4.56 -5.60 11.87
CA HIS A 70 5.59 -6.44 11.28
C HIS A 70 6.93 -5.70 11.21
N PRO A 71 8.06 -6.28 11.67
CA PRO A 71 9.35 -5.57 11.75
C PRO A 71 9.89 -5.13 10.38
N ASP A 72 9.60 -5.87 9.30
CA ASP A 72 10.07 -5.58 7.96
C ASP A 72 9.01 -4.86 7.10
N VAL A 73 7.93 -4.35 7.70
CA VAL A 73 6.91 -3.55 7.00
C VAL A 73 6.65 -2.27 7.79
N GLU A 74 7.01 -1.14 7.21
CA GLU A 74 6.67 0.17 7.77
C GLU A 74 5.43 0.73 7.10
N HIS A 75 4.47 1.19 7.88
CA HIS A 75 3.27 1.87 7.40
C HIS A 75 3.25 3.30 7.93
N ILE A 76 3.51 4.26 7.04
CA ILE A 76 3.70 5.66 7.36
C ILE A 76 2.47 6.45 6.92
N VAL A 77 1.84 7.09 7.89
CA VAL A 77 0.72 8.01 7.70
C VAL A 77 1.16 9.41 8.13
N PRO A 78 0.81 10.48 7.40
CA PRO A 78 1.21 11.82 7.78
C PRO A 78 0.58 12.24 9.12
N GLU A 79 1.39 12.73 10.07
CA GLU A 79 0.92 13.21 11.39
C GLU A 79 0.23 14.58 11.33
N GLY A 80 0.11 15.18 10.16
CA GLY A 80 -0.46 16.52 9.98
C GLY A 80 -0.84 16.78 8.53
N ILE A 81 -0.83 18.07 8.15
CA ILE A 81 -1.21 18.47 6.79
C ILE A 81 -0.13 18.04 5.78
N ASN A 82 1.16 18.10 6.16
CA ASN A 82 2.29 17.80 5.28
C ASN A 82 3.31 16.90 5.98
N TYR A 83 4.09 16.17 5.19
CA TYR A 83 5.26 15.45 5.67
C TYR A 83 6.39 16.42 6.06
N LYS A 84 6.96 16.22 7.25
CA LYS A 84 8.14 16.96 7.71
C LYS A 84 9.41 16.37 7.10
N VAL A 85 10.40 17.21 6.78
CA VAL A 85 11.68 16.78 6.19
C VAL A 85 12.41 15.79 7.10
N GLU A 86 12.44 16.07 8.42
CA GLU A 86 13.06 15.21 9.41
C GLU A 86 12.41 13.82 9.45
N ALA A 87 11.08 13.75 9.40
CA ALA A 87 10.36 12.48 9.35
C ALA A 87 10.70 11.68 8.08
N THR A 88 10.85 12.37 6.95
CA THR A 88 11.26 11.75 5.68
C THR A 88 12.71 11.25 5.73
N ARG A 89 13.62 12.01 6.34
CA ARG A 89 15.02 11.57 6.54
C ARG A 89 15.10 10.32 7.40
N ASN A 90 14.42 10.33 8.54
CA ASN A 90 14.36 9.17 9.43
C ASN A 90 13.74 7.95 8.74
N LEU A 91 12.74 8.15 7.89
CA LEU A 91 12.15 7.09 7.08
C LEU A 91 13.19 6.48 6.12
N ILE A 92 13.96 7.30 5.42
CA ILE A 92 14.99 6.84 4.49
C ILE A 92 16.13 6.11 5.23
N GLU A 93 16.53 6.58 6.40
CA GLU A 93 17.51 5.88 7.23
C GLU A 93 17.01 4.47 7.61
N ARG A 94 15.76 4.35 8.05
CA ARG A 94 15.15 3.04 8.34
C ARG A 94 15.01 2.19 7.08
N ALA A 95 14.61 2.79 5.95
CA ALA A 95 14.52 2.09 4.67
C ALA A 95 15.85 1.47 4.21
N SER A 96 16.98 2.00 4.69
CA SER A 96 18.31 1.49 4.38
C SER A 96 18.72 0.27 5.22
N LEU A 97 17.91 -0.09 6.22
CA LEU A 97 18.16 -1.29 7.03
C LEU A 97 17.78 -2.53 6.24
N LEU A 98 18.56 -3.59 6.42
CA LEU A 98 18.23 -4.89 5.84
C LEU A 98 17.02 -5.50 6.55
N PRO A 99 16.17 -6.24 5.83
CA PRO A 99 15.06 -6.96 6.44
C PRO A 99 15.57 -8.00 7.44
N THR A 100 14.79 -8.25 8.50
CA THR A 100 15.21 -9.10 9.63
C THR A 100 14.60 -10.49 9.60
N ARG A 101 13.40 -10.64 9.03
CA ARG A 101 12.63 -11.89 9.04
C ARG A 101 12.20 -12.36 7.66
N SER A 102 12.07 -11.44 6.73
CA SER A 102 11.54 -11.69 5.40
C SER A 102 12.56 -11.34 4.31
N PRO A 103 12.37 -11.75 3.06
CA PRO A 103 13.28 -11.38 1.97
C PRO A 103 13.20 -9.91 1.58
N TRP A 104 12.15 -9.18 2.01
CA TRP A 104 11.88 -7.81 1.61
C TRP A 104 11.66 -6.88 2.80
N HIS A 105 12.16 -5.66 2.72
CA HIS A 105 11.78 -4.53 3.56
C HIS A 105 10.77 -3.68 2.78
N VAL A 106 9.53 -3.58 3.27
CA VAL A 106 8.44 -2.91 2.54
C VAL A 106 8.03 -1.64 3.27
N ILE A 107 7.99 -0.52 2.55
CA ILE A 107 7.65 0.78 3.10
C ILE A 107 6.40 1.29 2.39
N VAL A 108 5.29 1.33 3.12
CA VAL A 108 4.01 1.88 2.68
C VAL A 108 3.92 3.33 3.15
N VAL A 109 3.80 4.26 2.21
CA VAL A 109 3.67 5.69 2.49
C VAL A 109 2.32 6.18 1.99
N GLU A 110 1.48 6.63 2.90
CA GLU A 110 0.16 7.18 2.60
C GLU A 110 0.26 8.65 2.17
N ASP A 111 -0.70 9.07 1.34
CA ASP A 111 -0.89 10.48 0.96
C ASP A 111 0.40 11.20 0.55
N VAL A 112 1.17 10.62 -0.40
CA VAL A 112 2.45 11.21 -0.87
C VAL A 112 2.26 12.54 -1.62
N ASP A 113 1.03 12.90 -1.98
CA ASP A 113 0.63 14.23 -2.45
C ASP A 113 0.88 15.32 -1.39
N ARG A 114 0.98 14.95 -0.11
CA ARG A 114 1.27 15.85 1.01
C ARG A 114 2.77 16.07 1.24
N PHE A 115 3.64 15.51 0.40
CA PHE A 115 5.05 15.85 0.45
C PHE A 115 5.26 17.30 -0.04
N ARG A 116 6.10 18.06 0.70
CA ARG A 116 6.63 19.33 0.21
C ARG A 116 7.88 19.05 -0.63
N ILE A 117 8.29 20.03 -1.43
CA ILE A 117 9.43 19.90 -2.37
C ILE A 117 10.70 19.40 -1.69
N ASP A 118 11.01 19.90 -0.50
CA ASP A 118 12.18 19.53 0.29
C ASP A 118 12.13 18.07 0.77
N ALA A 119 10.97 17.63 1.29
CA ALA A 119 10.75 16.25 1.70
C ALA A 119 10.73 15.29 0.49
N ALA A 120 10.06 15.68 -0.60
CA ALA A 120 10.03 14.92 -1.85
C ALA A 120 11.44 14.72 -2.42
N SER A 121 12.27 15.79 -2.47
CA SER A 121 13.65 15.72 -2.96
C SER A 121 14.51 14.74 -2.15
N THR A 122 14.28 14.65 -0.85
CA THR A 122 14.99 13.71 0.02
C THR A 122 14.64 12.25 -0.34
N LEU A 123 13.39 11.97 -0.71
CA LEU A 123 12.95 10.62 -1.09
C LEU A 123 13.50 10.18 -2.45
N LEU A 124 13.75 11.12 -3.38
CA LEU A 124 14.15 10.80 -4.75
C LEU A 124 15.40 9.92 -4.83
N LYS A 125 16.41 10.16 -3.98
CA LYS A 125 17.62 9.35 -3.97
C LYS A 125 17.34 7.88 -3.69
N SER A 126 16.45 7.59 -2.73
CA SER A 126 16.05 6.21 -2.39
C SER A 126 15.15 5.56 -3.44
N LEU A 127 14.51 6.36 -4.30
CA LEU A 127 13.77 5.85 -5.45
C LEU A 127 14.65 5.63 -6.68
N GLU A 128 15.75 6.35 -6.81
CA GLU A 128 16.73 6.19 -7.91
C GLU A 128 17.70 5.04 -7.63
N GLU A 129 18.21 5.00 -6.42
CA GLU A 129 19.19 4.03 -5.95
C GLU A 129 18.62 3.33 -4.69
N PRO A 130 17.66 2.40 -4.88
CA PRO A 130 17.01 1.75 -3.75
C PRO A 130 18.00 0.90 -2.94
N PRO A 131 17.90 0.91 -1.61
CA PRO A 131 18.64 -0.04 -0.79
C PRO A 131 18.28 -1.47 -1.18
N PRO A 132 19.21 -2.43 -1.03
CA PRO A 132 18.94 -3.83 -1.32
C PRO A 132 17.68 -4.34 -0.61
N ALA A 133 16.86 -5.13 -1.33
CA ALA A 133 15.65 -5.74 -0.80
C ALA A 133 14.56 -4.75 -0.30
N THR A 134 14.64 -3.46 -0.63
CA THR A 134 13.66 -2.46 -0.23
C THR A 134 12.61 -2.23 -1.32
N VAL A 135 11.33 -2.19 -0.91
CA VAL A 135 10.18 -1.93 -1.79
C VAL A 135 9.36 -0.77 -1.26
N TRP A 136 9.17 0.24 -2.11
CA TRP A 136 8.35 1.43 -1.82
C TRP A 136 6.95 1.30 -2.39
N LEU A 137 5.93 1.45 -1.54
CA LEU A 137 4.51 1.46 -1.91
C LEU A 137 3.94 2.84 -1.57
N LEU A 138 3.89 3.72 -2.54
CA LEU A 138 3.45 5.10 -2.40
C LEU A 138 1.96 5.21 -2.74
N CYS A 139 1.16 5.82 -1.87
CA CYS A 139 -0.28 6.00 -2.06
C CYS A 139 -0.63 7.48 -2.26
N ALA A 140 -1.46 7.81 -3.26
CA ALA A 140 -1.95 9.16 -3.53
C ALA A 140 -3.40 9.17 -4.06
N PRO A 141 -4.16 10.27 -3.91
CA PRO A 141 -5.51 10.37 -4.48
C PRO A 141 -5.51 10.27 -6.00
N THR A 142 -4.66 11.02 -6.68
CA THR A 142 -4.49 11.00 -8.13
C THR A 142 -3.00 10.99 -8.50
N VAL A 143 -2.69 10.64 -9.73
CA VAL A 143 -1.30 10.66 -10.22
C VAL A 143 -0.79 12.10 -10.43
N ASP A 144 -1.68 13.04 -10.71
CA ASP A 144 -1.35 14.43 -10.99
C ASP A 144 -1.01 15.22 -9.72
N ASP A 145 -1.47 14.76 -8.56
CA ASP A 145 -1.13 15.34 -7.25
C ASP A 145 0.31 14.99 -6.79
N VAL A 146 0.96 14.03 -7.45
CA VAL A 146 2.31 13.57 -7.10
C VAL A 146 3.35 14.26 -7.98
N PHE A 147 4.46 14.70 -7.37
CA PHE A 147 5.56 15.33 -8.10
C PHE A 147 6.00 14.47 -9.30
N PRO A 148 6.17 15.07 -10.49
CA PRO A 148 6.59 14.35 -11.70
C PRO A 148 7.88 13.55 -11.51
N THR A 149 8.78 14.05 -10.68
CA THR A 149 10.06 13.41 -10.35
C THR A 149 9.88 12.10 -9.55
N ILE A 150 8.86 12.00 -8.70
CA ILE A 150 8.52 10.76 -7.98
C ILE A 150 7.80 9.79 -8.93
N ARG A 151 6.73 10.27 -9.62
CA ARG A 151 5.92 9.40 -10.47
C ARG A 151 6.69 8.76 -11.62
N SER A 152 7.70 9.44 -12.16
CA SER A 152 8.55 8.91 -13.25
C SER A 152 9.42 7.72 -12.83
N ARG A 153 9.61 7.49 -11.54
CA ARG A 153 10.42 6.41 -10.95
C ARG A 153 9.60 5.28 -10.37
N CYS A 154 8.28 5.43 -10.40
CA CYS A 154 7.36 4.45 -9.83
C CYS A 154 6.55 3.75 -10.93
N ARG A 155 6.31 2.48 -10.77
CA ARG A 155 5.29 1.78 -11.55
C ARG A 155 3.91 2.20 -11.05
N HIS A 156 3.11 2.78 -11.94
CA HIS A 156 1.81 3.32 -11.58
C HIS A 156 0.71 2.28 -11.65
N VAL A 157 -0.10 2.21 -10.59
CA VAL A 157 -1.29 1.35 -10.47
C VAL A 157 -2.48 2.22 -10.05
N ALA A 158 -3.46 2.38 -10.93
CA ALA A 158 -4.66 3.15 -10.66
C ALA A 158 -5.80 2.27 -10.15
N LEU A 159 -6.44 2.67 -9.07
CA LEU A 159 -7.66 2.08 -8.53
C LEU A 159 -8.86 2.94 -8.87
N THR A 160 -9.93 2.31 -9.27
CA THR A 160 -11.25 2.93 -9.40
C THR A 160 -12.05 2.74 -8.12
N SER A 161 -12.98 3.64 -7.84
CA SER A 161 -13.94 3.43 -6.75
C SER A 161 -14.76 2.18 -7.03
N PRO A 162 -14.91 1.29 -6.06
CA PRO A 162 -15.82 0.16 -6.21
C PRO A 162 -17.27 0.66 -6.33
N THR A 163 -18.11 -0.08 -7.03
CA THR A 163 -19.53 0.24 -7.12
C THR A 163 -20.23 0.05 -5.76
N PHE A 164 -21.32 0.78 -5.53
CA PHE A 164 -22.11 0.61 -4.30
C PHE A 164 -22.57 -0.83 -4.11
N ALA A 165 -22.94 -1.51 -5.18
CA ALA A 165 -23.32 -2.92 -5.14
C ALA A 165 -22.17 -3.81 -4.68
N ALA A 166 -20.96 -3.59 -5.19
CA ALA A 166 -19.77 -4.35 -4.79
C ALA A 166 -19.42 -4.14 -3.31
N ILE A 167 -19.51 -2.88 -2.82
CA ILE A 167 -19.27 -2.57 -1.41
C ILE A 167 -20.30 -3.25 -0.52
N SER A 168 -21.59 -3.13 -0.83
CA SER A 168 -22.68 -3.75 -0.09
C SER A 168 -22.54 -5.27 -0.03
N GLN A 169 -22.24 -5.89 -1.16
CA GLN A 169 -21.98 -7.32 -1.25
C GLN A 169 -20.79 -7.75 -0.38
N GLN A 170 -19.71 -6.98 -0.39
CA GLN A 170 -18.53 -7.26 0.43
C GLN A 170 -18.83 -7.14 1.93
N LEU A 171 -19.61 -6.13 2.34
CA LEU A 171 -20.04 -5.96 3.73
C LEU A 171 -20.86 -7.16 4.21
N THR A 172 -21.79 -7.63 3.39
CA THR A 172 -22.59 -8.82 3.70
C THR A 172 -21.75 -10.09 3.71
N ALA A 173 -20.97 -10.36 2.66
CA ALA A 173 -20.24 -11.62 2.52
C ALA A 173 -19.09 -11.78 3.51
N ARG A 174 -18.34 -10.69 3.78
CA ARG A 174 -17.13 -10.76 4.61
C ARG A 174 -17.38 -10.48 6.09
N PHE A 175 -18.35 -9.62 6.40
CA PHE A 175 -18.60 -9.14 7.76
C PHE A 175 -19.95 -9.58 8.32
N GLY A 176 -20.74 -10.33 7.55
CA GLY A 176 -22.04 -10.84 7.99
C GLY A 176 -23.10 -9.76 8.21
N ILE A 177 -22.89 -8.56 7.65
CA ILE A 177 -23.82 -7.45 7.83
C ILE A 177 -25.09 -7.70 7.03
N ASP A 178 -26.24 -7.40 7.65
CA ASP A 178 -27.53 -7.50 6.98
C ASP A 178 -27.53 -6.74 5.62
N PRO A 179 -28.11 -7.33 4.54
CA PRO A 179 -28.08 -6.71 3.22
C PRO A 179 -28.71 -5.32 3.15
N ALA A 180 -29.80 -5.06 3.89
CA ALA A 180 -30.44 -3.74 3.89
C ALA A 180 -29.58 -2.71 4.63
N MET A 181 -28.97 -3.10 5.76
CA MET A 181 -28.02 -2.27 6.49
C MET A 181 -26.76 -2.00 5.66
N ALA A 182 -26.20 -3.02 4.99
CA ALA A 182 -25.06 -2.88 4.12
C ALA A 182 -25.33 -1.90 2.95
N ALA A 183 -26.50 -1.98 2.33
CA ALA A 183 -26.90 -1.07 1.27
C ALA A 183 -27.10 0.36 1.77
N TRP A 184 -27.71 0.55 2.95
CA TRP A 184 -27.87 1.85 3.59
C TRP A 184 -26.52 2.48 3.94
N ALA A 185 -25.68 1.74 4.68
CA ALA A 185 -24.36 2.20 5.12
C ALA A 185 -23.45 2.57 3.95
N THR A 186 -23.51 1.80 2.86
CA THR A 186 -22.74 2.07 1.63
C THR A 186 -23.14 3.41 0.99
N ARG A 187 -24.45 3.71 0.93
CA ARG A 187 -24.95 5.00 0.41
C ARG A 187 -24.60 6.14 1.35
N ALA A 188 -24.81 5.99 2.66
CA ALA A 188 -24.48 6.99 3.66
C ALA A 188 -22.99 7.33 3.67
N ALA A 189 -22.13 6.34 3.44
CA ALA A 189 -20.68 6.51 3.32
C ALA A 189 -20.20 7.00 1.96
N GLN A 190 -21.10 7.26 1.00
CA GLN A 190 -20.77 7.70 -0.37
C GLN A 190 -19.74 6.78 -1.06
N GLY A 191 -19.83 5.47 -0.84
CA GLY A 191 -18.92 4.50 -1.44
C GLY A 191 -17.56 4.35 -0.73
N HIS A 192 -17.35 4.98 0.42
CA HIS A 192 -16.13 4.79 1.20
C HIS A 192 -16.24 3.52 2.06
N ILE A 193 -15.53 2.44 1.69
CA ILE A 193 -15.65 1.11 2.33
C ILE A 193 -15.44 1.17 3.85
N GLY A 194 -14.40 1.85 4.32
CA GLY A 194 -14.09 1.96 5.74
C GLY A 194 -15.20 2.64 6.55
N ARG A 195 -15.76 3.75 6.01
CA ARG A 195 -16.90 4.44 6.61
C ARG A 195 -18.17 3.59 6.57
N ALA A 196 -18.44 2.91 5.46
CA ALA A 196 -19.59 2.04 5.33
C ALA A 196 -19.56 0.91 6.37
N ARG A 197 -18.39 0.31 6.59
CA ARG A 197 -18.21 -0.68 7.64
C ARG A 197 -18.49 -0.09 9.03
N ALA A 198 -17.91 1.06 9.36
CA ALA A 198 -18.09 1.70 10.67
C ALA A 198 -19.55 2.13 10.94
N LEU A 199 -20.32 2.44 9.89
CA LEU A 199 -21.73 2.78 10.03
C LEU A 199 -22.65 1.55 10.15
N ALA A 200 -22.15 0.38 9.77
CA ALA A 200 -22.93 -0.86 9.74
C ALA A 200 -22.63 -1.80 10.94
N THR A 201 -21.65 -1.46 11.77
CA THR A 201 -21.27 -2.15 13.01
C THR A 201 -21.68 -1.37 14.23
#